data_1e8d4d2dbac90af7adb11bf1db1181fe
#
_entry.id   1e8d4d2dbac90af7adb11bf1db1181fe
#
_cell.length_a   1.000
_cell.length_b   1.000
_cell.length_c   1.000
_cell.angle_alpha   90.00
_cell.angle_beta   90.00
_cell.angle_gamma   90.00
#
_symmetry.space_group_name_H-M   'P 1'
#
loop_
_entity.id
_entity.type
_entity.pdbx_description
1 polymer ?
#
loop_
_entity_poly.entity_id
_entity_poly.type
_entity_poly.pdbx_seq_one_letter_code
_entity_poly.pdbx_strand_id
1 'polypeptide(L)' 'MPITAKELFAAGKVREAEKMLTAYLREHPSDVPQRTFLFELLCFAGEYARAERQLAVLASGSTESETGAIVY' A
#
# COMPACT_ATOMS: atom_id res chain seq x y z
N MET A 1 10.99 -17.43 8.18
CA MET A 1 10.01 -16.97 7.23
C MET A 1 9.47 -15.61 7.62
N PRO A 2 9.54 -14.65 6.74
CA PRO A 2 9.05 -13.33 7.11
C PRO A 2 7.54 -13.34 7.30
N ILE A 3 7.09 -12.60 8.28
CA ILE A 3 5.67 -12.43 8.54
C ILE A 3 5.08 -11.54 7.44
N THR A 4 3.88 -11.84 7.00
CA THR A 4 3.26 -11.06 5.94
C THR A 4 2.47 -9.89 6.53
N ALA A 5 2.19 -8.88 5.69
CA ALA A 5 1.38 -7.77 6.12
C ALA A 5 0.00 -8.23 6.56
N LYS A 6 -0.52 -9.25 5.89
CA LYS A 6 -1.83 -9.81 6.24
C LYS A 6 -1.81 -10.39 7.65
N GLU A 7 -0.71 -11.09 8.00
CA GLU A 7 -0.57 -11.65 9.34
C GLU A 7 -0.45 -10.55 10.38
N LEU A 8 0.28 -9.49 10.06
CA LEU A 8 0.41 -8.36 10.97
C LEU A 8 -0.95 -7.71 11.21
N PHE A 9 -1.72 -7.54 10.14
CA PHE A 9 -3.04 -6.95 10.26
C PHE A 9 -3.93 -7.82 11.13
N ALA A 10 -3.90 -9.13 10.90
CA ALA A 10 -4.71 -10.06 11.68
C ALA A 10 -4.33 -10.04 13.15
N ALA A 11 -3.08 -9.73 13.46
CA ALA A 11 -2.62 -9.62 14.84
C ALA A 11 -2.87 -8.24 15.44
N GLY A 12 -3.52 -7.34 14.70
CA GLY A 12 -3.82 -6.01 15.19
C GLY A 12 -2.67 -5.02 15.01
N LYS A 13 -1.63 -5.41 14.28
CA LYS A 13 -0.45 -4.57 14.10
C LYS A 13 -0.55 -3.80 12.78
N VAL A 14 -1.52 -2.89 12.71
CA VAL A 14 -1.83 -2.18 11.48
C VAL A 14 -0.66 -1.33 10.99
N ARG A 15 -0.02 -0.59 11.90
CA ARG A 15 1.09 0.28 11.48
C ARG A 15 2.27 -0.51 10.94
N GLU A 16 2.54 -1.66 11.54
CA GLU A 16 3.62 -2.51 11.07
C GLU A 16 3.29 -3.09 9.71
N ALA A 17 2.01 -3.45 9.50
CA ALA A 17 1.56 -3.92 8.21
C ALA A 17 1.72 -2.84 7.16
N GLU A 18 1.39 -1.59 7.49
CA GLU A 18 1.58 -0.47 6.58
C GLU A 18 3.03 -0.30 6.18
N LYS A 19 3.92 -0.37 7.16
CA LYS A 19 5.34 -0.21 6.88
C LYS A 19 5.86 -1.32 5.97
N MET A 20 5.43 -2.53 6.25
CA MET A 20 5.84 -3.66 5.44
C MET A 20 5.36 -3.53 4.00
N LEU A 21 4.10 -3.15 3.81
CA LEU A 21 3.54 -2.98 2.48
C LEU A 21 4.20 -1.82 1.74
N THR A 22 4.47 -0.73 2.44
CA THR A 22 5.12 0.41 1.83
C THR A 22 6.51 0.01 1.31
N ALA A 23 7.26 -0.70 2.12
CA ALA A 23 8.58 -1.17 1.71
C ALA A 23 8.49 -2.15 0.55
N TYR A 24 7.52 -3.05 0.61
CA TYR A 24 7.32 -4.02 -0.46
C TYR A 24 6.98 -3.33 -1.77
N LEU A 25 6.10 -2.34 -1.72
CA LEU A 25 5.66 -1.67 -2.94
C LEU A 25 6.73 -0.78 -3.56
N ARG A 26 7.75 -0.39 -2.80
CA ARG A 26 8.90 0.28 -3.40
C ARG A 26 9.62 -0.64 -4.37
N GLU A 27 9.67 -1.92 -4.03
CA GLU A 27 10.34 -2.91 -4.87
C GLU A 27 9.40 -3.47 -5.93
N HIS A 28 8.10 -3.44 -5.68
CA HIS A 28 7.10 -4.04 -6.55
C HIS A 28 5.93 -3.08 -6.77
N PRO A 29 6.19 -1.93 -7.42
CA PRO A 29 5.15 -0.89 -7.53
C PRO A 29 3.94 -1.30 -8.36
N SER A 30 4.07 -2.35 -9.17
CA SER A 30 2.98 -2.81 -10.02
C SER A 30 2.07 -3.84 -9.37
N ASP A 31 2.33 -4.17 -8.12
CA ASP A 31 1.55 -5.20 -7.43
C ASP A 31 0.22 -4.60 -6.96
N VAL A 32 -0.77 -4.65 -7.83
CA VAL A 32 -2.08 -4.04 -7.56
C VAL A 32 -2.77 -4.65 -6.34
N PRO A 33 -2.83 -5.98 -6.17
CA PRO A 33 -3.48 -6.54 -4.98
C PRO A 33 -2.87 -6.05 -3.68
N GLN A 34 -1.55 -5.93 -3.61
CA GLN A 34 -0.91 -5.47 -2.39
C GLN A 34 -1.14 -3.98 -2.17
N ARG A 35 -1.17 -3.21 -3.25
CA ARG A 35 -1.46 -1.78 -3.13
C ARG A 35 -2.89 -1.56 -2.66
N THR A 36 -3.82 -2.37 -3.14
CA THR A 36 -5.21 -2.30 -2.69
C THR A 36 -5.28 -2.62 -1.19
N PHE A 37 -4.52 -3.60 -0.75
CA PHE A 37 -4.49 -3.95 0.66
C PHE A 37 -3.94 -2.79 1.49
N LEU A 38 -2.88 -2.13 1.00
CA LEU A 38 -2.35 -0.96 1.70
C LEU A 38 -3.40 0.15 1.78
N PHE A 39 -4.12 0.38 0.69
CA PHE A 39 -5.20 1.36 0.68
C PHE A 39 -6.21 1.05 1.80
N GLU A 40 -6.61 -0.20 1.89
CA GLU A 40 -7.58 -0.62 2.92
C GLU A 40 -7.02 -0.41 4.33
N LEU A 41 -5.75 -0.74 4.52
CA LEU A 41 -5.12 -0.54 5.83
C LEU A 41 -5.09 0.93 6.21
N LEU A 42 -4.78 1.80 5.25
CA LEU A 42 -4.71 3.22 5.51
C LEU A 42 -6.08 3.78 5.87
N CYS A 43 -7.13 3.30 5.20
CA CYS A 43 -8.49 3.68 5.54
C CYS A 43 -8.84 3.22 6.96
N PHE A 44 -8.47 2.00 7.29
CA PHE A 44 -8.74 1.44 8.60
C PHE A 44 -8.03 2.23 9.69
N ALA A 45 -6.83 2.68 9.40
CA ALA A 45 -6.03 3.45 10.35
C ALA A 45 -6.42 4.93 10.41
N GLY A 46 -7.33 5.37 9.54
CA GLY A 46 -7.76 6.76 9.51
C GLY A 46 -6.83 7.68 8.77
N GLU A 47 -5.88 7.14 8.03
CA GLU A 47 -4.92 7.95 7.27
C GLU A 47 -5.43 8.19 5.86
N TYR A 48 -6.49 9.00 5.78
CA TYR A 48 -7.22 9.15 4.53
C TYR A 48 -6.44 9.86 3.43
N ALA A 49 -5.57 10.80 3.80
CA ALA A 49 -4.76 11.49 2.79
C ALA A 49 -3.83 10.52 2.08
N ARG A 50 -3.22 9.62 2.84
CA ARG A 50 -2.35 8.61 2.26
C ARG A 50 -3.15 7.60 1.47
N ALA A 51 -4.35 7.24 1.97
CA ALA A 51 -5.23 6.32 1.26
C ALA A 51 -5.62 6.89 -0.09
N GLU A 52 -5.90 8.19 -0.14
CA GLU A 52 -6.23 8.83 -1.40
C GLU A 52 -5.12 8.73 -2.43
N ARG A 53 -3.88 8.82 -1.98
CA ARG A 53 -2.76 8.67 -2.90
C ARG A 53 -2.74 7.28 -3.53
N GLN A 54 -2.99 6.26 -2.71
CA GLN A 54 -3.03 4.90 -3.23
C GLN A 54 -4.19 4.72 -4.19
N LEU A 55 -5.32 5.31 -3.87
CA LEU A 55 -6.49 5.24 -4.72
C LEU A 55 -6.21 5.92 -6.07
N ALA A 56 -5.53 7.05 -6.06
CA ALA A 56 -5.19 7.74 -7.30
C ALA A 56 -4.31 6.87 -8.19
N VAL A 57 -3.34 6.17 -7.59
CA VAL A 57 -2.49 5.27 -8.36
C VAL A 57 -3.31 4.10 -8.93
N LEU A 58 -4.19 3.53 -8.12
CA LEU A 58 -5.03 2.43 -8.56
C LEU A 58 -5.97 2.87 -9.68
N ALA A 59 -6.53 4.07 -9.55
CA ALA A 59 -7.46 4.58 -10.54
C ALA A 59 -6.78 4.87 -11.86
N SER A 60 -5.50 5.23 -11.83
CA SER A 60 -4.77 5.53 -13.07
C SER A 60 -4.39 4.25 -13.81
N GLY A 61 -4.44 3.11 -13.13
CA GLY A 61 -4.08 1.84 -13.72
C GLY A 61 -2.58 1.67 -13.93
N SER A 62 -1.78 2.56 -13.37
CA SER A 62 -0.33 2.48 -13.50
C SER A 62 0.31 2.99 -12.22
N THR A 63 1.36 2.31 -11.81
CA THR A 63 2.12 2.71 -10.65
C THR A 63 3.31 3.59 -11.02
N GLU A 64 3.66 3.57 -12.29
CA GLU A 64 4.71 4.43 -12.81
C GLU A 64 4.03 5.43 -13.71
N SER A 65 4.04 6.68 -13.31
CA SER A 65 3.42 7.70 -14.14
C SER A 65 4.25 7.92 -15.39
N GLU A 66 3.62 8.49 -16.39
CA GLU A 66 4.31 8.80 -17.62
C GLU A 66 5.39 9.82 -17.40
N THR A 67 5.33 10.53 -16.31
CA THR A 67 6.36 11.48 -15.95
C THR A 67 7.52 10.83 -15.20
N GLY A 68 7.40 9.54 -14.90
CA GLY A 68 8.43 8.82 -14.19
C GLY A 68 8.29 8.83 -12.68
N ALA A 69 7.27 9.46 -12.17
CA ALA A 69 7.05 9.51 -10.72
C ALA A 69 6.43 8.20 -10.25
N ILE A 70 6.82 7.78 -9.04
CA ILE A 70 6.27 6.59 -8.42
C ILE A 70 5.60 7.00 -7.13
N VAL A 71 4.38 6.53 -6.92
CA VAL A 71 3.60 6.86 -5.73
C VAL A 71 3.39 5.61 -4.90
N TYR A 72 3.65 5.73 -3.61
CA TYR A 72 3.47 4.60 -2.68
C TYR A 72 2.33 4.86 -1.73
#